data_487bbc034bcbf2081379f1226cce6b29
#
_entry.id   487bbc034bcbf2081379f1226cce6b29
#
_cell.length_a   1.000
_cell.length_b   1.000
_cell.length_c   1.000
_cell.angle_alpha   90.00
_cell.angle_beta   90.00
_cell.angle_gamma   90.00
#
_symmetry.space_group_name_H-M   'P 1'
#
loop_
_entity.id
_entity.type
_entity.pdbx_description
1 polymer ?
#
loop_
_entity_poly.entity_id
_entity_poly.type
_entity_poly.pdbx_seq_one_letter_code
_entity_poly.pdbx_strand_id
1 'polypeptide(L)'
;MNTSVNVLMINAQGIMLSVLGRDYFLSYNRVPWLKEARISNVLNVRMAGRNAIEWPELDVDLEIERLKHPERYPLIMKRSTLDFV
;
A
#
# COMPACT_ATOMS: atom_id res chain seq x y z
N MET A 1 15.02 6.25 10.17
CA MET A 1 14.56 6.15 8.78
C MET A 1 14.28 4.68 8.43
N ASN A 2 13.11 4.41 7.87
CA ASN A 2 12.78 3.05 7.46
C ASN A 2 13.28 2.82 6.03
N THR A 3 14.32 2.01 5.87
CA THR A 3 14.88 1.69 4.57
C THR A 3 14.24 0.46 3.92
N SER A 4 13.37 -0.25 4.65
CA SER A 4 12.73 -1.47 4.15
C SER A 4 11.56 -1.17 3.23
N VAL A 5 10.85 -0.10 3.47
CA VAL A 5 9.73 0.32 2.63
C VAL A 5 9.70 1.84 2.52
N ASN A 6 9.51 2.33 1.30
CA ASN A 6 9.48 3.77 1.01
C ASN A 6 8.53 4.06 -0.13
N VAL A 7 7.85 5.21 -0.06
CA VAL A 7 7.12 5.75 -1.21
C VAL A 7 8.10 6.54 -2.04
N LEU A 8 8.30 6.12 -3.28
CA LEU A 8 9.26 6.77 -4.18
C LEU A 8 8.62 7.88 -5.02
N MET A 9 7.34 7.73 -5.34
CA MET A 9 6.65 8.67 -6.21
C MET A 9 5.15 8.58 -6.01
N ILE A 10 4.48 9.70 -6.10
CA ILE A 10 3.02 9.79 -6.11
C ILE A 10 2.63 10.53 -7.39
N ASN A 11 1.73 9.96 -8.18
CA ASN A 11 1.25 10.63 -9.40
C ASN A 11 -0.25 10.40 -9.56
N ALA A 12 -0.78 10.83 -10.70
CA ALA A 12 -2.22 10.79 -10.95
C ALA A 12 -2.79 9.37 -11.06
N GLN A 13 -1.94 8.38 -11.36
CA GLN A 13 -2.37 7.00 -11.55
C GLN A 13 -2.17 6.12 -10.32
N GLY A 14 -1.27 6.48 -9.43
CA GLY A 14 -0.98 5.67 -8.26
C GLY A 14 0.30 6.09 -7.57
N ILE A 15 0.90 5.14 -6.84
CA ILE A 15 2.15 5.38 -6.15
C ILE A 15 3.17 4.32 -6.52
N MET A 16 4.43 4.70 -6.49
CA MET A 16 5.53 3.77 -6.63
C MET A 16 6.13 3.51 -5.26
N LEU A 17 6.21 2.25 -4.88
CA LEU A 17 6.77 1.81 -3.61
C LEU A 17 8.06 1.05 -3.84
N SER A 18 9.02 1.24 -2.94
CA SER A 18 10.14 0.33 -2.80
C SER A 18 9.92 -0.51 -1.55
N VAL A 19 9.90 -1.82 -1.70
CA VAL A 19 9.69 -2.75 -0.60
C VAL A 19 10.78 -3.82 -0.64
N LEU A 20 11.61 -3.84 0.38
CA LEU A 20 12.70 -4.82 0.50
C LEU A 20 13.58 -4.87 -0.76
N GLY A 21 13.86 -3.69 -1.33
CA GLY A 21 14.72 -3.56 -2.50
C GLY A 21 14.05 -3.76 -3.84
N ARG A 22 12.73 -3.97 -3.87
CA ARG A 22 11.98 -4.10 -5.12
C ARG A 22 10.98 -2.97 -5.26
N ASP A 23 10.79 -2.50 -6.48
CA ASP A 23 9.85 -1.43 -6.79
C ASP A 23 8.53 -2.02 -7.28
N TYR A 24 7.43 -1.49 -6.74
CA TYR A 24 6.07 -1.89 -7.14
C TYR A 24 5.25 -0.65 -7.41
N PHE A 25 4.54 -0.66 -8.53
CA PHE A 25 3.57 0.39 -8.80
C PHE A 25 2.20 -0.04 -8.32
N LEU A 26 1.58 0.77 -7.46
CA LEU A 26 0.27 0.49 -6.88
C LEU A 26 -0.74 1.48 -7.44
N SER A 27 -1.54 1.01 -8.38
CA SER A 27 -2.55 1.83 -9.05
C SER A 27 -3.71 2.17 -8.13
N TYR A 28 -4.25 3.38 -8.25
CA TYR A 28 -5.46 3.77 -7.50
C TYR A 28 -6.68 2.91 -7.87
N ASN A 29 -6.68 2.28 -9.04
CA ASN A 29 -7.75 1.34 -9.39
C ASN A 29 -7.77 0.12 -8.48
N ARG A 30 -6.62 -0.27 -7.95
CA ARG A 30 -6.51 -1.38 -7.02
C ARG A 30 -6.74 -0.94 -5.57
N VAL A 31 -6.37 0.28 -5.24
CA VAL A 31 -6.43 0.83 -3.88
C VAL A 31 -7.09 2.21 -3.90
N PRO A 32 -8.39 2.26 -4.23
CA PRO A 32 -9.08 3.56 -4.40
C PRO A 32 -9.05 4.43 -3.15
N TRP A 33 -9.00 3.81 -1.96
CA TRP A 33 -8.90 4.52 -0.69
C TRP A 33 -7.61 5.34 -0.57
N LEU A 34 -6.57 4.97 -1.31
CA LEU A 34 -5.29 5.67 -1.25
C LEU A 34 -5.34 7.01 -1.99
N LYS A 35 -6.18 7.11 -3.01
CA LYS A 35 -6.31 8.33 -3.81
C LYS A 35 -6.84 9.51 -2.99
N GLU A 36 -7.68 9.23 -2.01
CA GLU A 36 -8.29 10.27 -1.17
C GLU A 36 -7.49 10.55 0.10
N ALA A 37 -6.42 9.80 0.33
CA ALA A 37 -5.64 9.92 1.55
C ALA A 37 -4.75 11.17 1.51
N ARG A 38 -4.44 11.68 2.70
CA ARG A 38 -3.46 12.78 2.83
C ARG A 38 -2.09 12.27 2.47
N ILE A 39 -1.30 13.10 1.81
CA ILE A 39 0.07 12.74 1.41
C ILE A 39 0.90 12.32 2.63
N SER A 40 0.78 13.03 3.74
CA SER A 40 1.53 12.68 4.95
C SER A 40 1.20 11.26 5.43
N ASN A 41 -0.06 10.83 5.28
CA ASN A 41 -0.46 9.49 5.69
C ASN A 41 0.01 8.44 4.68
N VAL A 42 0.03 8.78 3.39
CA VAL A 42 0.54 7.89 2.33
C VAL A 42 2.03 7.64 2.53
N LEU A 43 2.77 8.67 2.92
CA LEU A 43 4.21 8.56 3.14
C LEU A 43 4.56 7.78 4.40
N ASN A 44 3.63 7.68 5.36
CA ASN A 44 3.86 6.96 6.60
C ASN A 44 3.50 5.48 6.45
N VAL A 45 4.34 4.77 5.75
CA VAL A 45 4.21 3.33 5.51
C VAL A 45 5.38 2.63 6.18
N ARG A 46 5.12 1.44 6.72
CA ARG A 46 6.16 0.67 7.42
C ARG A 46 5.93 -0.82 7.23
N MET A 47 6.94 -1.61 7.55
CA MET A 47 6.78 -3.07 7.56
C MET A 47 5.85 -3.48 8.69
N ALA A 48 4.99 -4.45 8.41
CA ALA A 48 4.14 -5.12 9.40
C ALA A 48 4.58 -6.58 9.42
N GLY A 49 5.58 -6.88 10.23
CA GLY A 49 6.22 -8.19 10.20
C GLY A 49 7.11 -8.34 8.97
N ARG A 50 7.25 -9.58 8.49
CA ARG A 50 8.16 -9.90 7.37
C ARG A 50 7.50 -9.82 6.01
N ASN A 51 6.19 -10.02 5.96
CA ASN A 51 5.49 -10.29 4.69
C ASN A 51 4.42 -9.27 4.35
N ALA A 52 4.34 -8.19 5.11
CA ALA A 52 3.32 -7.17 4.89
C ALA A 52 3.86 -5.78 5.15
N ILE A 53 3.19 -4.80 4.58
CA ILE A 53 3.39 -3.38 4.87
C ILE A 53 2.10 -2.82 5.45
N GLU A 54 2.19 -1.72 6.19
CA GLU A 54 1.00 -1.09 6.73
C GLU A 54 1.08 0.43 6.67
N TRP A 55 -0.10 1.03 6.54
CA TRP A 55 -0.30 2.47 6.68
C TRP A 55 -1.11 2.68 7.96
N PRO A 56 -0.46 3.00 9.07
CA PRO A 56 -1.16 3.04 10.37
C PRO A 56 -2.33 4.01 10.43
N GLU A 57 -2.19 5.20 9.83
CA GLU A 57 -3.25 6.20 9.86
C GLU A 57 -4.42 5.87 8.94
N LEU A 58 -4.22 4.96 7.98
CA LEU A 58 -5.24 4.60 7.01
C LEU A 58 -5.94 3.30 7.38
N ASP A 59 -5.53 2.66 8.46
CA ASP A 59 -6.08 1.38 8.92
C ASP A 59 -5.99 0.32 7.83
N VAL A 60 -4.81 0.21 7.23
CA VAL A 60 -4.57 -0.72 6.13
C VAL A 60 -3.26 -1.45 6.36
N ASP A 61 -3.30 -2.77 6.21
CA ASP A 61 -2.09 -3.55 6.01
C ASP A 61 -2.24 -4.37 4.73
N LEU A 62 -1.13 -4.54 4.03
CA LEU A 62 -1.12 -5.10 2.70
C LEU A 62 0.00 -6.14 2.62
N GLU A 63 -0.38 -7.37 2.34
CA GLU A 63 0.59 -8.44 2.16
C GLU A 63 1.42 -8.20 0.90
N ILE A 64 2.72 -8.43 1.00
CA ILE A 64 3.64 -8.22 -0.13
C ILE A 64 3.25 -9.09 -1.32
N GLU A 65 2.70 -10.28 -1.07
CA GLU A 65 2.24 -11.14 -2.16
C GLU A 65 1.19 -10.45 -3.04
N ARG A 66 0.35 -9.61 -2.46
CA ARG A 66 -0.64 -8.86 -3.24
C ARG A 66 -0.01 -7.82 -4.16
N LEU A 67 1.18 -7.33 -3.79
CA LEU A 67 1.95 -6.46 -4.66
C LEU A 67 2.60 -7.23 -5.80
N LYS A 68 3.06 -8.45 -5.52
CA LYS A 68 3.75 -9.28 -6.51
C LYS A 68 2.82 -9.84 -7.58
N HIS A 69 1.55 -10.03 -7.25
CA HIS A 69 0.59 -10.70 -8.12
C HIS A 69 -0.66 -9.86 -8.34
N PRO A 70 -0.54 -8.74 -9.07
CA PRO A 70 -1.71 -7.87 -9.32
C PRO A 70 -2.83 -8.57 -10.05
N GLU A 71 -2.51 -9.61 -10.85
CA GLU A 71 -3.52 -10.37 -11.59
C GLU A 71 -4.45 -11.17 -10.67
N ARG A 72 -3.98 -11.50 -9.44
CA ARG A 72 -4.77 -12.24 -8.45
C ARG A 72 -5.55 -11.32 -7.52
N TYR A 73 -5.10 -10.08 -7.39
CA TYR A 73 -5.65 -9.14 -6.42
C TYR A 73 -5.95 -7.80 -7.10
N PRO A 74 -6.92 -7.78 -8.01
CA PRO A 74 -7.20 -6.56 -8.79
C PRO A 74 -7.78 -5.42 -7.96
N LEU A 75 -8.41 -5.75 -6.82
CA LEU A 75 -8.97 -4.76 -5.91
C LEU A 75 -8.58 -5.13 -4.49
N ILE A 76 -7.98 -4.19 -3.77
CA ILE A 76 -7.54 -4.38 -2.39
C ILE A 76 -8.38 -3.49 -1.48
N MET A 77 -9.08 -4.10 -0.53
CA MET A 77 -9.97 -3.39 0.38
C MET A 77 -9.25 -2.98 1.65
N LYS A 78 -9.73 -1.90 2.29
CA LYS A 78 -9.30 -1.57 3.64
C LYS A 78 -9.74 -2.66 4.61
N ARG A 79 -8.95 -2.85 5.67
CA ARG A 79 -9.28 -3.79 6.72
C ARG A 79 -10.65 -3.48 7.35
N SER A 80 -10.90 -2.21 7.64
CA SER A 80 -12.17 -1.79 8.26
C SER A 80 -13.37 -2.12 7.37
N THR A 81 -13.20 -2.08 6.04
CA THR A 81 -14.25 -2.48 5.10
C THR A 81 -14.52 -3.97 5.18
N LEU A 82 -13.46 -4.77 5.33
CA LEU A 82 -13.58 -6.23 5.42
C LEU A 82 -14.24 -6.67 6.73
N ASP A 83 -14.02 -5.92 7.80
CA ASP A 83 -14.59 -6.22 9.11
C ASP A 83 -16.06 -5.84 9.22
N PHE A 84 -16.55 -5.04 8.30
CA PHE A 84 -17.93 -4.57 8.30
C PHE A 84 -18.81 -5.56 7.55
N VAL A 85 -19.37 -6.49 8.28
CA VAL A 85 -20.17 -7.58 7.72
C VAL A 85 -21.60 -7.48 8.17
#